data_5f2433d85ed20a642f5ddd3ecab08ddf
#
_entry.id   5f2433d85ed20a642f5ddd3ecab08ddf
#
_cell.length_a   1.000
_cell.length_b   1.000
_cell.length_c   1.000
_cell.angle_alpha   90.00
_cell.angle_beta   90.00
_cell.angle_gamma   90.00
#
_symmetry.space_group_name_H-M   'P 1'
#
loop_
_entity.id
_entity.type
_entity.pdbx_description
1 polymer ?
#
loop_
_entity_poly.entity_id
_entity_poly.type
_entity_poly.pdbx_seq_one_letter_code
_entity_poly.pdbx_strand_id
1 'polypeptide(L)'
;EFRGFTDREEAMAFLQISTTANVSKDEEKEAAGIVEVPENMVIAYVDGSFEKSIGRYAFGCVILTPAGEEFRKSGSGCDPEGVKIRNVAGEMLGAMNAVQWAKEHEYPAVEIRYDYEGVEKWVTGVWRAKTLLTSKYAAHMQEAGKKVKISFCKIAAHTGNHYNEEADQLAKSALLKTDEEVRI
;
A
#
# COMPACT_ATOMS: atom_id res chain seq x y z
N GLU A 1 3.93 3.30 31.51
CA GLU A 1 3.34 3.30 32.88
C GLU A 1 2.26 2.23 32.93
N PHE A 2 2.43 1.27 33.87
CA PHE A 2 1.40 0.25 34.13
C PHE A 2 0.34 0.90 35.01
N ARG A 3 -0.86 1.17 34.50
CA ARG A 3 -2.05 1.45 35.31
C ARG A 3 -2.81 0.15 35.55
N GLY A 4 -2.95 -0.25 36.82
CA GLY A 4 -3.87 -1.32 37.19
C GLY A 4 -5.30 -0.80 37.13
N PHE A 5 -6.13 -1.43 36.32
CA PHE A 5 -7.57 -1.17 36.26
C PHE A 5 -8.28 -2.16 37.20
N THR A 6 -9.25 -1.68 37.95
CA THR A 6 -10.06 -2.47 38.87
C THR A 6 -11.30 -3.06 38.19
N ASP A 7 -11.65 -2.59 37.03
CA ASP A 7 -12.80 -3.02 36.23
C ASP A 7 -12.44 -3.13 34.76
N ARG A 8 -12.98 -4.14 34.09
CA ARG A 8 -12.80 -4.40 32.66
C ARG A 8 -13.42 -3.29 31.78
N GLU A 9 -14.51 -2.68 32.22
CA GLU A 9 -15.16 -1.58 31.49
C GLU A 9 -14.31 -0.31 31.54
N GLU A 10 -13.68 0.00 32.67
CA GLU A 10 -12.77 1.13 32.82
C GLU A 10 -11.51 0.98 31.96
N ALA A 11 -10.94 -0.23 31.87
CA ALA A 11 -9.82 -0.55 31.00
C ALA A 11 -10.19 -0.42 29.51
N MET A 12 -11.37 -0.87 29.13
CA MET A 12 -11.87 -0.76 27.74
C MET A 12 -12.17 0.68 27.35
N ALA A 13 -12.74 1.48 28.24
CA ALA A 13 -12.98 2.90 28.02
C ALA A 13 -11.68 3.69 27.88
N PHE A 14 -10.66 3.37 28.71
CA PHE A 14 -9.34 3.99 28.61
C PHE A 14 -8.64 3.66 27.27
N LEU A 15 -8.70 2.41 26.83
CA LEU A 15 -8.16 1.98 25.54
C LEU A 15 -8.89 2.65 24.37
N GLN A 16 -10.22 2.75 24.40
CA GLN A 16 -11.00 3.41 23.35
C GLN A 16 -10.71 4.92 23.27
N ILE A 17 -10.60 5.61 24.39
CA ILE A 17 -10.29 7.05 24.42
C ILE A 17 -8.86 7.34 23.91
N SER A 18 -7.90 6.47 24.25
CA SER A 18 -6.51 6.62 23.79
C SER A 18 -6.35 6.32 22.29
N THR A 19 -7.13 5.37 21.75
CA THR A 19 -7.06 4.97 20.35
C THR A 19 -7.80 5.94 19.44
N THR A 20 -9.01 6.40 19.83
CA THR A 20 -9.83 7.30 18.99
C THR A 20 -9.26 8.72 18.89
N ALA A 21 -8.63 9.23 19.93
CA ALA A 21 -8.10 10.61 19.91
C ALA A 21 -6.82 10.75 19.04
N ASN A 22 -6.02 9.70 18.90
CA ASN A 22 -4.84 9.73 18.04
C ASN A 22 -5.18 9.38 16.58
N VAL A 23 -6.08 8.41 16.34
CA VAL A 23 -6.51 8.01 14.99
C VAL A 23 -7.18 9.18 14.25
N SER A 24 -8.06 9.95 14.91
CA SER A 24 -8.74 11.07 14.25
C SER A 24 -7.80 12.22 13.82
N LYS A 25 -6.74 12.50 14.58
CA LYS A 25 -5.80 13.57 14.23
C LYS A 25 -4.86 13.19 13.09
N ASP A 26 -4.45 11.94 13.03
CA ASP A 26 -3.60 11.45 11.95
C ASP A 26 -4.40 11.29 10.65
N GLU A 27 -5.65 10.85 10.73
CA GLU A 27 -6.57 10.81 9.58
C GLU A 27 -6.88 12.20 9.03
N GLU A 28 -7.11 13.21 9.89
CA GLU A 28 -7.31 14.60 9.47
C GLU A 28 -6.05 15.18 8.79
N LYS A 29 -4.86 14.89 9.30
CA LYS A 29 -3.59 15.31 8.68
C LYS A 29 -3.37 14.62 7.32
N GLU A 30 -3.61 13.33 7.23
CA GLU A 30 -3.49 12.58 5.97
C GLU A 30 -4.52 13.02 4.93
N ALA A 31 -5.74 13.36 5.33
CA ALA A 31 -6.74 13.97 4.45
C ALA A 31 -6.28 15.33 3.91
N ALA A 32 -5.50 16.08 4.70
CA ALA A 32 -4.87 17.34 4.29
C ALA A 32 -3.55 17.16 3.53
N GLY A 33 -3.09 15.93 3.27
CA GLY A 33 -1.81 15.65 2.62
C GLY A 33 -0.59 15.90 3.50
N ILE A 34 -0.77 15.92 4.82
CA ILE A 34 0.33 16.13 5.77
C ILE A 34 0.73 14.79 6.38
N VAL A 35 1.84 14.24 5.93
CA VAL A 35 2.39 12.96 6.40
C VAL A 35 3.83 13.16 6.86
N GLU A 36 4.10 12.79 8.11
CA GLU A 36 5.46 12.78 8.64
C GLU A 36 6.17 11.48 8.24
N VAL A 37 7.21 11.57 7.42
CA VAL A 37 8.00 10.42 6.98
C VAL A 37 9.26 10.32 7.85
N PRO A 38 9.51 9.18 8.52
CA PRO A 38 10.73 8.97 9.31
C PRO A 38 12.00 9.03 8.44
N GLU A 39 13.13 9.50 9.02
CA GLU A 39 14.36 9.77 8.28
C GLU A 39 14.92 8.60 7.45
N ASN A 40 14.74 7.37 7.89
CA ASN A 40 15.35 6.20 7.24
C ASN A 40 14.33 5.32 6.52
N MET A 41 13.23 5.88 6.07
CA MET A 41 12.23 5.13 5.32
C MET A 41 11.50 6.02 4.32
N VAL A 42 10.78 5.38 3.42
CA VAL A 42 9.79 6.03 2.57
C VAL A 42 8.40 5.47 2.88
N ILE A 43 7.38 6.28 2.64
CA ILE A 43 5.97 5.84 2.71
C ILE A 43 5.43 5.78 1.29
N ALA A 44 4.81 4.68 0.92
CA ALA A 44 4.25 4.48 -0.41
C ALA A 44 2.76 4.13 -0.32
N TYR A 45 1.90 4.96 -0.89
CA TYR A 45 0.48 4.69 -1.10
C TYR A 45 0.31 3.97 -2.41
N VAL A 46 -0.39 2.85 -2.40
CA VAL A 46 -0.61 2.02 -3.58
C VAL A 46 -2.09 1.74 -3.77
N ASP A 47 -2.54 1.76 -5.00
CA ASP A 47 -3.89 1.39 -5.39
C ASP A 47 -3.89 0.70 -6.75
N GLY A 48 -4.91 -0.13 -6.98
CA GLY A 48 -5.10 -0.90 -8.20
C GLY A 48 -6.42 -0.58 -8.90
N SER A 49 -6.40 -0.54 -10.22
CA SER A 49 -7.59 -0.35 -11.03
C SER A 49 -7.71 -1.44 -12.10
N PHE A 50 -8.93 -1.69 -12.58
CA PHE A 50 -9.20 -2.66 -13.62
C PHE A 50 -10.31 -2.19 -14.54
N GLU A 51 -10.10 -2.30 -15.85
CA GLU A 51 -11.11 -2.01 -16.86
C GLU A 51 -11.41 -3.27 -17.68
N LYS A 52 -12.62 -3.78 -17.49
CA LYS A 52 -13.08 -5.04 -18.09
C LYS A 52 -13.19 -4.95 -19.60
N SER A 53 -13.60 -3.81 -20.14
CA SER A 53 -13.84 -3.62 -21.58
C SER A 53 -12.57 -3.78 -22.41
N ILE A 54 -11.44 -3.44 -21.86
CA ILE A 54 -10.12 -3.56 -22.48
C ILE A 54 -9.25 -4.68 -21.89
N GLY A 55 -9.74 -5.38 -20.85
CA GLY A 55 -9.03 -6.48 -20.20
C GLY A 55 -7.69 -6.06 -19.60
N ARG A 56 -7.61 -4.89 -18.97
CA ARG A 56 -6.37 -4.36 -18.38
C ARG A 56 -6.53 -4.05 -16.91
N TYR A 57 -5.48 -4.30 -16.16
CA TYR A 57 -5.31 -3.82 -14.79
C TYR A 57 -4.19 -2.78 -14.75
N ALA A 58 -4.20 -1.92 -13.76
CA ALA A 58 -3.19 -0.89 -13.60
C ALA A 58 -2.91 -0.63 -12.12
N PHE A 59 -1.76 -0.03 -11.85
CA PHE A 59 -1.40 0.45 -10.52
C PHE A 59 -1.13 1.94 -10.53
N GLY A 60 -1.36 2.58 -9.39
CA GLY A 60 -0.84 3.87 -9.00
C GLY A 60 -0.04 3.73 -7.71
N CYS A 61 1.02 4.51 -7.61
CA CYS A 61 1.88 4.54 -6.44
C CYS A 61 2.38 5.96 -6.21
N VAL A 62 2.15 6.49 -5.01
CA VAL A 62 2.70 7.77 -4.55
C VAL A 62 3.70 7.50 -3.45
N ILE A 63 4.94 7.94 -3.62
CA ILE A 63 6.03 7.68 -2.69
C ILE A 63 6.45 9.00 -2.06
N LEU A 64 6.47 9.04 -0.73
CA LEU A 64 6.86 10.19 0.08
C LEU A 64 8.21 9.91 0.73
N THR A 65 9.11 10.89 0.65
CA THR A 65 10.45 10.81 1.25
C THR A 65 10.57 11.67 2.51
N PRO A 66 11.56 11.40 3.37
CA PRO A 66 11.85 12.25 4.53
C PRO A 66 12.18 13.71 4.18
N ALA A 67 12.71 13.94 2.99
CA ALA A 67 13.03 15.28 2.49
C ALA A 67 11.78 16.07 2.04
N GLY A 68 10.59 15.47 2.13
CA GLY A 68 9.34 16.08 1.66
C GLY A 68 9.14 16.01 0.15
N GLU A 69 9.93 15.19 -0.55
CA GLU A 69 9.73 14.95 -1.97
C GLU A 69 8.65 13.90 -2.22
N GLU A 70 7.92 14.07 -3.30
CA GLU A 70 6.84 13.18 -3.71
C GLU A 70 7.13 12.61 -5.09
N PHE A 71 7.09 11.29 -5.21
CA PHE A 71 7.29 10.59 -6.48
C PHE A 71 6.04 9.82 -6.87
N ARG A 72 5.73 9.82 -8.16
CA ARG A 72 4.55 9.18 -8.73
C ARG A 72 4.97 8.12 -9.73
N LYS A 73 4.42 6.93 -9.55
CA LYS A 73 4.62 5.81 -10.44
C LYS A 73 3.25 5.25 -10.83
N SER A 74 3.12 4.85 -12.07
CA SER A 74 1.94 4.13 -12.54
C SER A 74 2.29 3.26 -13.74
N GLY A 75 1.50 2.25 -13.98
CA GLY A 75 1.67 1.38 -15.13
C GLY A 75 0.48 0.43 -15.25
N SER A 76 0.38 -0.25 -16.38
CA SER A 76 -0.71 -1.18 -16.63
C SER A 76 -0.21 -2.50 -17.21
N GLY A 77 -1.01 -3.56 -17.06
CA GLY A 77 -0.73 -4.88 -17.63
C GLY A 77 -2.01 -5.54 -18.15
N CYS A 78 -1.82 -6.55 -18.98
CA CYS A 78 -2.93 -7.30 -19.58
C CYS A 78 -2.67 -8.81 -19.60
N ASP A 79 -1.68 -9.30 -18.84
CA ASP A 79 -1.45 -10.74 -18.79
C ASP A 79 -2.68 -11.50 -18.21
N PRO A 80 -2.98 -12.71 -18.73
CA PRO A 80 -4.23 -13.39 -18.41
C PRO A 80 -4.39 -13.71 -16.92
N GLU A 81 -3.31 -13.96 -16.18
CA GLU A 81 -3.41 -14.29 -14.76
C GLU A 81 -3.71 -13.04 -13.92
N GLY A 82 -3.13 -11.88 -14.29
CA GLY A 82 -3.44 -10.59 -13.67
C GLY A 82 -4.87 -10.14 -13.94
N VAL A 83 -5.34 -10.29 -15.19
CA VAL A 83 -6.72 -9.97 -15.58
C VAL A 83 -7.76 -10.75 -14.77
N LYS A 84 -7.48 -12.02 -14.41
CA LYS A 84 -8.38 -12.84 -13.57
C LYS A 84 -8.61 -12.25 -12.19
N ILE A 85 -7.59 -11.62 -11.60
CA ILE A 85 -7.68 -11.03 -10.26
C ILE A 85 -7.91 -9.51 -10.27
N ARG A 86 -8.06 -8.91 -11.45
CA ARG A 86 -8.52 -7.54 -11.70
C ARG A 86 -7.64 -6.47 -11.01
N ASN A 87 -8.28 -5.54 -10.25
CA ASN A 87 -7.59 -4.48 -9.51
C ASN A 87 -6.54 -5.01 -8.52
N VAL A 88 -6.74 -6.20 -7.97
CA VAL A 88 -5.77 -6.83 -7.05
C VAL A 88 -4.40 -7.01 -7.70
N ALA A 89 -4.34 -7.31 -9.01
CA ALA A 89 -3.08 -7.35 -9.75
C ALA A 89 -2.38 -5.98 -9.75
N GLY A 90 -3.15 -4.90 -9.90
CA GLY A 90 -2.63 -3.54 -9.79
C GLY A 90 -2.06 -3.24 -8.41
N GLU A 91 -2.78 -3.57 -7.35
CA GLU A 91 -2.30 -3.40 -5.97
C GLU A 91 -0.97 -4.11 -5.71
N MET A 92 -0.86 -5.38 -6.15
CA MET A 92 0.38 -6.15 -6.04
C MET A 92 1.53 -5.49 -6.81
N LEU A 93 1.29 -5.02 -8.04
CA LEU A 93 2.27 -4.29 -8.84
C LEU A 93 2.70 -2.98 -8.17
N GLY A 94 1.77 -2.21 -7.64
CA GLY A 94 2.05 -0.99 -6.89
C GLY A 94 2.99 -1.24 -5.72
N ALA A 95 2.70 -2.27 -4.91
CA ALA A 95 3.53 -2.66 -3.78
C ALA A 95 4.95 -3.10 -4.22
N MET A 96 5.06 -3.92 -5.29
CA MET A 96 6.35 -4.34 -5.84
C MET A 96 7.17 -3.15 -6.36
N ASN A 97 6.53 -2.21 -7.04
CA ASN A 97 7.17 -0.99 -7.55
C ASN A 97 7.65 -0.07 -6.41
N ALA A 98 6.88 0.07 -5.33
CA ALA A 98 7.28 0.83 -4.15
C ALA A 98 8.56 0.26 -3.52
N VAL A 99 8.64 -1.05 -3.33
CA VAL A 99 9.81 -1.73 -2.76
C VAL A 99 11.02 -1.63 -3.70
N GLN A 100 10.82 -1.80 -5.00
CA GLN A 100 11.88 -1.67 -5.99
C GLN A 100 12.43 -0.24 -6.02
N TRP A 101 11.56 0.77 -5.97
CA TRP A 101 11.96 2.16 -5.92
C TRP A 101 12.79 2.47 -4.67
N ALA A 102 12.35 2.02 -3.48
CA ALA A 102 13.10 2.19 -2.24
C ALA A 102 14.50 1.58 -2.32
N LYS A 103 14.61 0.38 -2.91
CA LYS A 103 15.88 -0.31 -3.12
C LYS A 103 16.80 0.45 -4.08
N GLU A 104 16.28 0.98 -5.20
CA GLU A 104 17.04 1.73 -6.21
C GLU A 104 17.56 3.07 -5.67
N HIS A 105 16.82 3.66 -4.71
CA HIS A 105 17.20 4.93 -4.07
C HIS A 105 17.86 4.74 -2.70
N GLU A 106 18.30 3.50 -2.41
CA GLU A 106 19.07 3.13 -1.22
C GLU A 106 18.39 3.43 0.12
N TYR A 107 17.04 3.49 0.14
CA TYR A 107 16.30 3.57 1.38
C TYR A 107 16.26 2.21 2.10
N PRO A 108 16.61 2.16 3.41
CA PRO A 108 16.67 0.88 4.14
C PRO A 108 15.28 0.34 4.50
N ALA A 109 14.23 1.16 4.42
CA ALA A 109 12.88 0.75 4.76
C ALA A 109 11.82 1.42 3.87
N VAL A 110 10.70 0.72 3.69
CA VAL A 110 9.47 1.23 3.05
C VAL A 110 8.25 0.79 3.84
N GLU A 111 7.33 1.72 4.11
CA GLU A 111 6.00 1.43 4.59
C GLU A 111 5.01 1.50 3.41
N ILE A 112 4.33 0.39 3.17
CA ILE A 112 3.31 0.29 2.11
C ILE A 112 1.95 0.55 2.74
N ARG A 113 1.26 1.60 2.30
CA ARG A 113 -0.11 1.96 2.67
C ARG A 113 -1.06 1.49 1.58
N TYR A 114 -2.04 0.67 1.96
CA TYR A 114 -2.89 -0.08 1.05
C TYR A 114 -4.29 -0.27 1.65
N ASP A 115 -5.29 -0.54 0.83
CA ASP A 115 -6.65 -0.84 1.31
C ASP A 115 -7.04 -2.32 1.18
N TYR A 116 -6.46 -3.07 0.24
CA TYR A 116 -6.74 -4.49 0.04
C TYR A 116 -5.80 -5.41 0.86
N GLU A 117 -6.36 -6.15 1.79
CA GLU A 117 -5.61 -6.98 2.75
C GLU A 117 -4.66 -8.03 2.14
N GLY A 118 -4.89 -8.47 0.91
CA GLY A 118 -4.02 -9.43 0.23
C GLY A 118 -2.61 -8.90 0.00
N VAL A 119 -2.42 -7.59 -0.11
CA VAL A 119 -1.10 -6.94 -0.27
C VAL A 119 -0.16 -7.34 0.87
N GLU A 120 -0.64 -7.34 2.09
CA GLU A 120 0.13 -7.74 3.27
C GLU A 120 0.03 -9.24 3.55
N LYS A 121 -1.20 -9.78 3.57
CA LYS A 121 -1.47 -11.11 4.14
C LYS A 121 -0.85 -12.27 3.36
N TRP A 122 -0.63 -12.13 2.06
CA TRP A 122 0.13 -13.11 1.28
C TRP A 122 1.63 -13.05 1.57
N VAL A 123 2.18 -11.87 1.78
CA VAL A 123 3.62 -11.68 2.06
C VAL A 123 3.97 -12.18 3.47
N THR A 124 3.12 -11.89 4.44
CA THR A 124 3.30 -12.30 5.84
C THR A 124 2.92 -13.77 6.11
N GLY A 125 2.28 -14.43 5.12
CA GLY A 125 1.83 -15.82 5.24
C GLY A 125 0.55 -16.01 6.03
N VAL A 126 -0.13 -14.94 6.45
CA VAL A 126 -1.46 -14.99 7.09
C VAL A 126 -2.48 -15.59 6.14
N TRP A 127 -2.40 -15.24 4.85
CA TRP A 127 -3.15 -15.91 3.80
C TRP A 127 -2.24 -16.80 2.96
N ARG A 128 -2.71 -18.01 2.69
CA ARG A 128 -2.01 -18.91 1.77
C ARG A 128 -2.15 -18.40 0.34
N ALA A 129 -1.02 -18.16 -0.31
CA ALA A 129 -0.96 -17.87 -1.74
C ALA A 129 -1.26 -19.16 -2.55
N LYS A 130 -2.45 -19.22 -3.16
CA LYS A 130 -2.95 -20.43 -3.84
C LYS A 130 -2.77 -20.42 -5.35
N THR A 131 -2.56 -19.25 -5.94
CA THR A 131 -2.34 -19.12 -7.40
C THR A 131 -0.87 -18.89 -7.69
N LEU A 132 -0.46 -19.18 -8.93
CA LEU A 132 0.92 -18.92 -9.36
C LEU A 132 1.29 -17.45 -9.17
N LEU A 133 0.36 -16.53 -9.47
CA LEU A 133 0.58 -15.10 -9.38
C LEU A 133 0.77 -14.62 -7.94
N THR A 134 -0.14 -15.01 -7.03
CA THR A 134 -0.02 -14.65 -5.61
C THR A 134 1.21 -15.28 -4.93
N SER A 135 1.61 -16.49 -5.38
CA SER A 135 2.83 -17.14 -4.90
C SER A 135 4.09 -16.42 -5.38
N LYS A 136 4.14 -15.99 -6.64
CA LYS A 136 5.24 -15.18 -7.18
C LYS A 136 5.36 -13.83 -6.48
N TYR A 137 4.22 -13.16 -6.27
CA TYR A 137 4.17 -11.91 -5.53
C TYR A 137 4.75 -12.06 -4.12
N ALA A 138 4.23 -13.02 -3.34
CA ALA A 138 4.69 -13.27 -1.98
C ALA A 138 6.21 -13.59 -1.95
N ALA A 139 6.69 -14.45 -2.84
CA ALA A 139 8.10 -14.80 -2.93
C ALA A 139 8.99 -13.59 -3.30
N HIS A 140 8.55 -12.77 -4.27
CA HIS A 140 9.26 -11.56 -4.67
C HIS A 140 9.39 -10.57 -3.50
N MET A 141 8.30 -10.30 -2.80
CA MET A 141 8.27 -9.37 -1.67
C MET A 141 9.11 -9.88 -0.49
N GLN A 142 9.06 -11.19 -0.20
CA GLN A 142 9.88 -11.80 0.84
C GLN A 142 11.38 -11.76 0.50
N GLU A 143 11.76 -11.97 -0.77
CA GLU A 143 13.14 -11.84 -1.20
C GLU A 143 13.64 -10.40 -1.14
N ALA A 144 12.82 -9.45 -1.58
CA ALA A 144 13.11 -8.01 -1.48
C ALA A 144 13.23 -7.56 0.00
N GLY A 145 12.40 -8.13 0.88
CA GLY A 145 12.42 -7.87 2.32
C GLY A 145 13.72 -8.26 3.04
N LYS A 146 14.57 -9.05 2.41
CA LYS A 146 15.93 -9.32 2.92
C LYS A 146 16.90 -8.14 2.76
N LYS A 147 16.58 -7.19 1.87
CA LYS A 147 17.42 -6.03 1.53
C LYS A 147 16.81 -4.72 2.01
N VAL A 148 15.50 -4.58 1.93
CA VAL A 148 14.75 -3.40 2.34
C VAL A 148 13.71 -3.85 3.36
N LYS A 149 13.68 -3.24 4.55
CA LYS A 149 12.66 -3.54 5.56
C LYS A 149 11.30 -3.09 5.04
N ILE A 150 10.37 -4.03 4.86
CA ILE A 150 9.02 -3.77 4.40
C ILE A 150 8.08 -3.78 5.60
N SER A 151 7.31 -2.71 5.78
CA SER A 151 6.20 -2.64 6.71
C SER A 151 4.90 -2.35 5.95
N PHE A 152 3.77 -2.69 6.56
CA PHE A 152 2.46 -2.59 5.95
C PHE A 152 1.53 -1.79 6.87
N CYS A 153 0.79 -0.85 6.30
CA CYS A 153 -0.20 -0.06 6.99
C CYS A 153 -1.51 -0.09 6.20
N LYS A 154 -2.51 -0.80 6.73
CA LYS A 154 -3.83 -0.81 6.10
C LYS A 154 -4.53 0.52 6.35
N ILE A 155 -5.00 1.14 5.29
CA ILE A 155 -5.81 2.35 5.33
C ILE A 155 -7.25 2.01 4.95
N ALA A 156 -8.19 2.88 5.31
CA ALA A 156 -9.58 2.71 4.91
C ALA A 156 -9.77 3.20 3.47
N ALA A 157 -10.43 2.38 2.65
CA ALA A 157 -10.75 2.73 1.27
C ALA A 157 -11.70 3.94 1.22
N HIS A 158 -11.47 4.86 0.28
CA HIS A 158 -12.35 5.99 -0.02
C HIS A 158 -12.72 6.88 1.18
N THR A 159 -11.81 7.10 2.11
CA THR A 159 -12.02 7.94 3.31
C THR A 159 -11.52 9.37 3.15
N GLY A 160 -11.17 9.80 1.94
CA GLY A 160 -10.61 11.14 1.71
C GLY A 160 -9.12 11.27 2.04
N ASN A 161 -8.40 10.14 2.15
CA ASN A 161 -6.94 10.18 2.27
C ASN A 161 -6.34 10.69 0.96
N HIS A 162 -5.68 11.85 1.02
CA HIS A 162 -5.18 12.57 -0.14
C HIS A 162 -4.32 11.71 -1.08
N TYR A 163 -3.32 11.03 -0.53
CA TYR A 163 -2.38 10.26 -1.34
C TYR A 163 -2.94 8.92 -1.82
N ASN A 164 -3.91 8.34 -1.10
CA ASN A 164 -4.62 7.16 -1.57
C ASN A 164 -5.53 7.48 -2.76
N GLU A 165 -6.24 8.61 -2.69
CA GLU A 165 -7.06 9.10 -3.82
C GLU A 165 -6.20 9.44 -5.03
N GLU A 166 -5.00 10.00 -4.81
CA GLU A 166 -4.05 10.26 -5.88
C GLU A 166 -3.52 8.95 -6.51
N ALA A 167 -3.21 7.92 -5.72
CA ALA A 167 -2.82 6.61 -6.21
C ALA A 167 -3.94 5.96 -7.05
N ASP A 168 -5.20 6.05 -6.61
CA ASP A 168 -6.37 5.60 -7.40
C ASP A 168 -6.47 6.33 -8.75
N GLN A 169 -6.31 7.66 -8.76
CA GLN A 169 -6.35 8.44 -10.00
C GLN A 169 -5.19 8.08 -10.94
N LEU A 170 -3.99 7.85 -10.42
CA LEU A 170 -2.85 7.39 -11.20
C LEU A 170 -3.12 6.01 -11.83
N ALA A 171 -3.68 5.07 -11.06
CA ALA A 171 -4.06 3.75 -11.56
C ALA A 171 -5.09 3.85 -12.69
N LYS A 172 -6.16 4.63 -12.50
CA LYS A 172 -7.19 4.86 -13.54
C LYS A 172 -6.62 5.50 -14.79
N SER A 173 -5.74 6.49 -14.63
CA SER A 173 -5.09 7.17 -15.77
C SER A 173 -4.16 6.23 -16.53
N ALA A 174 -3.50 5.30 -15.86
CA ALA A 174 -2.62 4.32 -16.49
C ALA A 174 -3.37 3.31 -17.36
N LEU A 175 -4.64 3.03 -17.10
CA LEU A 175 -5.48 2.18 -17.98
C LEU A 175 -5.68 2.78 -19.37
N LEU A 176 -5.64 4.11 -19.48
CA LEU A 176 -5.84 4.83 -20.74
C LEU A 176 -4.55 4.98 -21.56
N LYS A 177 -3.38 4.74 -20.95
CA LYS A 177 -2.08 4.78 -21.63
C LYS A 177 -1.72 3.39 -22.12
N THR A 178 -1.54 3.25 -23.44
CA THR A 178 -1.28 1.95 -24.10
C THR A 178 0.21 1.60 -24.20
N ASP A 179 1.13 2.50 -23.84
CA ASP A 179 2.51 2.44 -24.29
C ASP A 179 3.52 1.77 -23.32
N GLU A 180 3.13 1.48 -22.08
CA GLU A 180 4.01 0.78 -21.13
C GLU A 180 3.30 -0.41 -20.46
N GLU A 181 3.61 -1.62 -20.94
CA GLU A 181 3.17 -2.85 -20.28
C GLU A 181 4.12 -3.22 -19.14
N VAL A 182 3.59 -3.34 -17.93
CA VAL A 182 4.31 -3.87 -16.76
C VAL A 182 3.78 -5.27 -16.45
N ARG A 183 4.68 -6.25 -16.29
CA ARG A 183 4.34 -7.66 -15.97
C ARG A 183 4.76 -8.01 -14.55
N ILE A 184 3.94 -8.84 -13.90
CA ILE A 184 4.21 -9.45 -12.60
C ILE A 184 5.14 -10.67 -12.75
#